data_6a06396753710d37dfac1026f9c4908e
#
_entry.id   6a06396753710d37dfac1026f9c4908e
#
_cell.length_a   1.000
_cell.length_b   1.000
_cell.length_c   1.000
_cell.angle_alpha   90.00
_cell.angle_beta   90.00
_cell.angle_gamma   90.00
#
_symmetry.space_group_name_H-M   'P 1'
#
loop_
_entity.id
_entity.type
_entity.pdbx_description
1 polymer ?
#
loop_
_entity_poly.entity_id
_entity_poly.type
_entity_poly.pdbx_seq_one_letter_code
_entity_poly.pdbx_strand_id
1 'polypeptide(L)'
;MVENHINYKKWVVKIGSSLVTNNGLGLDLHSMRVWVQQIIELRAMGCQVVLVSSGAVAEGVSRLGLKQRPTQVHMQQAAAAIGQMGLVRAYEINFAEQAVLTAQVLLTHDDLADRTRYLNARSTLSSLLDLGVVPVVNENDTVATAELCLGDNDTLSALVANLINADKIVILTDQEGLMSADPTIDENASLIRSGNANDDSLMLLAGAGGAFGRGGMKTKLAAAKRAARSGTDTVIANGRQPEVLTKILRGESIGTKLSANSEPVTARKQWLASGIIAKGEIVVDGGAQRALVDLGKSLLAVGIKEVSGQFVRGDLVVCFNDQGIEIARGLVNYNSSEALQLAGTTSDEYLSVLGYKGDDEIIHRDNLVLA
;
A
#
# COMPACT_ATOMS: atom_id res chain seq x y z
N MET A 1 13.13 -4.33 27.73
CA MET A 1 12.62 -5.57 27.10
C MET A 1 13.07 -5.53 25.66
N VAL A 2 13.81 -6.53 25.18
CA VAL A 2 14.23 -6.61 23.77
C VAL A 2 12.98 -6.99 23.01
N GLU A 3 12.38 -6.04 22.27
CA GLU A 3 11.32 -6.36 21.31
C GLU A 3 11.95 -7.26 20.25
N ASN A 4 11.62 -8.55 20.29
CA ASN A 4 11.83 -9.45 19.18
C ASN A 4 10.95 -8.94 18.03
N HIS A 5 11.51 -8.17 17.12
CA HIS A 5 10.86 -7.84 15.86
C HIS A 5 10.66 -9.14 15.05
N ILE A 6 9.50 -9.76 15.25
CA ILE A 6 9.05 -10.84 14.38
C ILE A 6 8.88 -10.19 13.00
N ASN A 7 9.67 -10.61 12.03
CA ASN A 7 9.59 -10.08 10.67
C ASN A 7 8.37 -10.71 9.98
N TYR A 8 7.19 -10.14 10.22
CA TYR A 8 5.96 -10.57 9.60
C TYR A 8 6.00 -10.30 8.09
N LYS A 9 5.56 -11.27 7.28
CA LYS A 9 5.31 -11.03 5.86
C LYS A 9 4.13 -10.08 5.71
N LYS A 10 4.31 -8.99 4.97
CA LYS A 10 3.26 -8.00 4.71
C LYS A 10 2.66 -8.23 3.33
N TRP A 11 1.36 -8.46 3.28
CA TRP A 11 0.66 -8.69 2.03
C TRP A 11 -0.44 -7.64 1.81
N VAL A 12 -0.59 -7.24 0.55
CA VAL A 12 -1.77 -6.51 0.09
C VAL A 12 -2.62 -7.47 -0.72
N VAL A 13 -3.84 -7.70 -0.29
CA VAL A 13 -4.83 -8.51 -1.02
C VAL A 13 -5.82 -7.55 -1.66
N LYS A 14 -5.84 -7.51 -3.00
CA LYS A 14 -6.79 -6.69 -3.75
C LYS A 14 -7.88 -7.58 -4.35
N ILE A 15 -9.14 -7.22 -4.11
CA ILE A 15 -10.30 -7.93 -4.65
C ILE A 15 -11.02 -7.05 -5.68
N GLY A 16 -11.13 -7.57 -6.92
CA GLY A 16 -11.75 -6.85 -8.03
C GLY A 16 -13.26 -6.73 -7.90
N SER A 17 -13.85 -5.70 -8.52
CA SER A 17 -15.30 -5.44 -8.48
C SER A 17 -16.13 -6.59 -9.05
N SER A 18 -15.67 -7.26 -10.10
CA SER A 18 -16.33 -8.44 -10.70
C SER A 18 -16.46 -9.62 -9.74
N LEU A 19 -15.62 -9.68 -8.72
CA LEU A 19 -15.65 -10.72 -7.68
C LEU A 19 -16.51 -10.30 -6.49
N VAL A 20 -16.32 -9.05 -6.00
CA VAL A 20 -17.00 -8.53 -4.80
C VAL A 20 -18.49 -8.35 -5.02
N THR A 21 -18.90 -8.14 -6.29
CA THR A 21 -20.30 -7.87 -6.62
C THR A 21 -20.93 -9.04 -7.38
N ASN A 22 -22.21 -9.27 -7.11
CA ASN A 22 -22.99 -10.23 -7.87
C ASN A 22 -23.40 -9.61 -9.22
N ASN A 23 -22.47 -9.65 -10.20
CA ASN A 23 -22.68 -9.04 -11.53
C ASN A 23 -23.12 -7.55 -11.49
N GLY A 24 -22.62 -6.79 -10.50
CA GLY A 24 -22.98 -5.39 -10.31
C GLY A 24 -24.29 -5.15 -9.57
N LEU A 25 -24.95 -6.18 -9.07
CA LEU A 25 -26.24 -6.14 -8.36
C LEU A 25 -26.10 -6.26 -6.82
N GLY A 26 -25.18 -5.51 -6.24
CA GLY A 26 -24.88 -5.57 -4.82
C GLY A 26 -23.71 -6.49 -4.50
N LEU A 27 -23.46 -6.73 -3.20
CA LEU A 27 -22.30 -7.50 -2.74
C LEU A 27 -22.56 -9.02 -2.80
N ASP A 28 -21.53 -9.78 -3.18
CA ASP A 28 -21.48 -11.23 -3.02
C ASP A 28 -20.95 -11.58 -1.62
N LEU A 29 -21.87 -11.59 -0.65
CA LEU A 29 -21.54 -11.84 0.76
C LEU A 29 -20.95 -13.23 1.00
N HIS A 30 -21.31 -14.23 0.18
CA HIS A 30 -20.75 -15.57 0.30
C HIS A 30 -19.27 -15.60 -0.08
N SER A 31 -18.94 -15.06 -1.23
CA SER A 31 -17.53 -14.98 -1.69
C SER A 31 -16.69 -14.12 -0.75
N MET A 32 -17.24 -13.01 -0.24
CA MET A 32 -16.55 -12.16 0.73
C MET A 32 -16.19 -12.95 2.00
N ARG A 33 -17.10 -13.79 2.50
CA ARG A 33 -16.85 -14.63 3.67
C ARG A 33 -15.70 -15.63 3.41
N VAL A 34 -15.68 -16.23 2.23
CA VAL A 34 -14.62 -17.18 1.84
C VAL A 34 -13.24 -16.51 1.81
N TRP A 35 -13.14 -15.32 1.25
CA TRP A 35 -11.86 -14.59 1.22
C TRP A 35 -11.43 -14.11 2.61
N VAL A 36 -12.37 -13.63 3.43
CA VAL A 36 -12.09 -13.25 4.82
C VAL A 36 -11.52 -14.44 5.59
N GLN A 37 -12.11 -15.62 5.46
CA GLN A 37 -11.61 -16.84 6.10
C GLN A 37 -10.15 -17.13 5.69
N GLN A 38 -9.84 -17.05 4.40
CA GLN A 38 -8.46 -17.24 3.92
C GLN A 38 -7.50 -16.16 4.44
N ILE A 39 -7.93 -14.89 4.54
CA ILE A 39 -7.12 -13.81 5.12
C ILE A 39 -6.83 -14.10 6.60
N ILE A 40 -7.79 -14.63 7.35
CA ILE A 40 -7.61 -15.05 8.75
C ILE A 40 -6.57 -16.18 8.84
N GLU A 41 -6.62 -17.15 7.92
CA GLU A 41 -5.62 -18.21 7.84
C GLU A 41 -4.22 -17.67 7.53
N LEU A 42 -4.08 -16.71 6.58
CA LEU A 42 -2.80 -16.03 6.32
C LEU A 42 -2.24 -15.38 7.59
N ARG A 43 -3.11 -14.70 8.35
CA ARG A 43 -2.70 -14.04 9.61
C ARG A 43 -2.26 -15.05 10.66
N ALA A 44 -2.95 -16.17 10.79
CA ALA A 44 -2.54 -17.25 11.68
C ALA A 44 -1.19 -17.85 11.31
N MET A 45 -0.80 -17.77 10.03
CA MET A 45 0.53 -18.17 9.52
C MET A 45 1.58 -17.05 9.58
N GLY A 46 1.32 -15.95 10.30
CA GLY A 46 2.28 -14.84 10.51
C GLY A 46 2.31 -13.80 9.39
N CYS A 47 1.22 -13.61 8.63
CA CYS A 47 1.13 -12.52 7.67
C CYS A 47 0.37 -11.33 8.26
N GLN A 48 0.86 -10.12 8.07
CA GLN A 48 0.08 -8.88 8.19
C GLN A 48 -0.59 -8.60 6.85
N VAL A 49 -1.90 -8.33 6.85
CA VAL A 49 -2.67 -8.19 5.62
C VAL A 49 -3.39 -6.85 5.57
N VAL A 50 -3.23 -6.13 4.47
CA VAL A 50 -4.09 -5.00 4.08
C VAL A 50 -5.01 -5.48 2.96
N LEU A 51 -6.30 -5.27 3.13
CA LEU A 51 -7.32 -5.58 2.13
C LEU A 51 -7.64 -4.34 1.31
N VAL A 52 -7.48 -4.39 -0.01
CA VAL A 52 -7.93 -3.34 -0.94
C VAL A 52 -9.15 -3.85 -1.69
N SER A 53 -10.30 -3.22 -1.46
CA SER A 53 -11.56 -3.70 -2.02
C SER A 53 -12.19 -2.69 -2.96
N SER A 54 -12.89 -3.22 -3.94
CA SER A 54 -13.79 -2.48 -4.84
C SER A 54 -15.25 -2.75 -4.46
N GLY A 55 -16.20 -2.20 -5.22
CA GLY A 55 -17.61 -2.57 -5.12
C GLY A 55 -18.51 -1.53 -4.47
N ALA A 56 -17.98 -0.43 -3.91
CA ALA A 56 -18.79 0.59 -3.24
C ALA A 56 -19.87 1.18 -4.15
N VAL A 57 -19.53 1.58 -5.38
CA VAL A 57 -20.52 2.12 -6.34
C VAL A 57 -21.62 1.10 -6.64
N ALA A 58 -21.28 -0.16 -6.89
CA ALA A 58 -22.26 -1.21 -7.20
C ALA A 58 -23.19 -1.51 -6.02
N GLU A 59 -22.66 -1.55 -4.81
CA GLU A 59 -23.45 -1.68 -3.58
C GLU A 59 -24.40 -0.49 -3.40
N GLY A 60 -23.92 0.73 -3.65
CA GLY A 60 -24.76 1.92 -3.57
C GLY A 60 -25.87 1.94 -4.62
N VAL A 61 -25.57 1.54 -5.85
CA VAL A 61 -26.57 1.39 -6.93
C VAL A 61 -27.66 0.41 -6.51
N SER A 62 -27.26 -0.74 -5.94
CA SER A 62 -28.20 -1.75 -5.41
C SER A 62 -29.06 -1.20 -4.28
N ARG A 63 -28.46 -0.53 -3.28
CA ARG A 63 -29.17 0.07 -2.13
C ARG A 63 -30.15 1.17 -2.53
N LEU A 64 -29.79 1.94 -3.56
CA LEU A 64 -30.67 2.98 -4.11
C LEU A 64 -31.79 2.41 -4.99
N GLY A 65 -31.80 1.12 -5.28
CA GLY A 65 -32.77 0.49 -6.17
C GLY A 65 -32.63 0.93 -7.64
N LEU A 66 -31.45 1.42 -8.03
CA LEU A 66 -31.20 1.86 -9.40
C LEU A 66 -31.00 0.65 -10.33
N LYS A 67 -31.65 0.69 -11.51
CA LYS A 67 -31.58 -0.42 -12.47
C LYS A 67 -30.21 -0.54 -13.17
N GLN A 68 -29.47 0.56 -13.22
CA GLN A 68 -28.15 0.62 -13.86
C GLN A 68 -27.27 1.69 -13.21
N ARG A 69 -25.98 1.58 -13.46
CA ARG A 69 -24.97 2.53 -12.93
C ARG A 69 -25.22 3.92 -13.50
N PRO A 70 -25.29 4.98 -12.67
CA PRO A 70 -25.39 6.36 -13.15
C PRO A 70 -24.20 6.76 -14.03
N THR A 71 -24.47 7.62 -15.00
CA THR A 71 -23.41 8.19 -15.87
C THR A 71 -22.82 9.48 -15.29
N GLN A 72 -23.62 10.22 -14.51
CA GLN A 72 -23.18 11.48 -13.89
C GLN A 72 -22.21 11.19 -12.73
N VAL A 73 -21.09 11.91 -12.70
CA VAL A 73 -20.02 11.74 -11.69
C VAL A 73 -20.55 11.88 -10.27
N HIS A 74 -21.28 12.97 -9.98
CA HIS A 74 -21.82 13.22 -8.65
C HIS A 74 -22.81 12.13 -8.18
N MET A 75 -23.56 11.51 -9.11
CA MET A 75 -24.43 10.38 -8.79
C MET A 75 -23.65 9.10 -8.52
N GLN A 76 -22.52 8.88 -9.19
CA GLN A 76 -21.60 7.78 -8.88
C GLN A 76 -20.94 7.99 -7.51
N GLN A 77 -20.53 9.22 -7.20
CA GLN A 77 -19.97 9.60 -5.89
C GLN A 77 -21.00 9.38 -4.76
N ALA A 78 -22.26 9.81 -4.96
CA ALA A 78 -23.32 9.58 -3.99
C ALA A 78 -23.61 8.08 -3.80
N ALA A 79 -23.66 7.31 -4.88
CA ALA A 79 -23.78 5.86 -4.81
C ALA A 79 -22.58 5.21 -4.08
N ALA A 80 -21.35 5.64 -4.38
CA ALA A 80 -20.17 5.17 -3.68
C ALA A 80 -20.24 5.44 -2.16
N ALA A 81 -20.64 6.65 -1.75
CA ALA A 81 -20.78 7.01 -0.34
C ALA A 81 -21.77 6.09 0.40
N ILE A 82 -22.94 5.83 -0.21
CA ILE A 82 -23.96 4.92 0.34
C ILE A 82 -23.46 3.49 0.39
N GLY A 83 -22.82 3.03 -0.68
CA GLY A 83 -22.37 1.65 -0.81
C GLY A 83 -21.14 1.35 0.03
N GLN A 84 -20.27 2.34 0.26
CA GLN A 84 -19.07 2.17 1.10
C GLN A 84 -19.44 1.72 2.52
N MET A 85 -20.51 2.26 3.10
CA MET A 85 -21.03 1.81 4.38
C MET A 85 -21.37 0.32 4.39
N GLY A 86 -22.02 -0.17 3.32
CA GLY A 86 -22.40 -1.57 3.19
C GLY A 86 -21.20 -2.48 3.00
N LEU A 87 -20.28 -2.06 2.16
CA LEU A 87 -19.04 -2.79 1.86
C LEU A 87 -18.21 -3.02 3.14
N VAL A 88 -17.96 -1.94 3.90
CA VAL A 88 -17.18 -2.04 5.14
C VAL A 88 -17.89 -2.89 6.18
N ARG A 89 -19.20 -2.69 6.35
CA ARG A 89 -20.00 -3.49 7.29
C ARG A 89 -19.97 -4.99 6.94
N ALA A 90 -20.02 -5.34 5.66
CA ALA A 90 -19.93 -6.74 5.22
C ALA A 90 -18.58 -7.36 5.61
N TYR A 91 -17.46 -6.65 5.44
CA TYR A 91 -16.15 -7.12 5.92
C TYR A 91 -16.09 -7.17 7.43
N GLU A 92 -16.51 -6.12 8.13
CA GLU A 92 -16.51 -6.04 9.60
C GLU A 92 -17.20 -7.25 10.24
N ILE A 93 -18.43 -7.56 9.79
CA ILE A 93 -19.19 -8.71 10.32
C ILE A 93 -18.41 -10.01 10.15
N ASN A 94 -17.85 -10.26 8.95
CA ASN A 94 -17.12 -11.50 8.69
C ASN A 94 -15.81 -11.61 9.48
N PHE A 95 -15.07 -10.52 9.68
CA PHE A 95 -13.86 -10.52 10.51
C PHE A 95 -14.17 -10.61 12.00
N ALA A 96 -15.27 -9.95 12.45
CA ALA A 96 -15.69 -10.00 13.85
C ALA A 96 -16.10 -11.39 14.33
N GLU A 97 -16.60 -12.28 13.44
CA GLU A 97 -16.88 -13.69 13.74
C GLU A 97 -15.62 -14.43 14.26
N GLN A 98 -14.43 -13.94 13.93
CA GLN A 98 -13.14 -14.48 14.35
C GLN A 98 -12.37 -13.57 15.31
N ALA A 99 -13.07 -12.63 15.97
CA ALA A 99 -12.52 -11.63 16.87
C ALA A 99 -11.37 -10.79 16.26
N VAL A 100 -11.41 -10.53 14.94
CA VAL A 100 -10.46 -9.70 14.23
C VAL A 100 -11.07 -8.33 14.00
N LEU A 101 -10.35 -7.28 14.43
CA LEU A 101 -10.75 -5.89 14.18
C LEU A 101 -10.40 -5.47 12.75
N THR A 102 -11.27 -4.63 12.19
CA THR A 102 -11.04 -3.98 10.89
C THR A 102 -11.03 -2.47 11.04
N ALA A 103 -10.35 -1.77 10.14
CA ALA A 103 -10.38 -0.31 10.06
C ALA A 103 -10.62 0.12 8.62
N GLN A 104 -11.56 1.04 8.41
CA GLN A 104 -11.75 1.67 7.10
C GLN A 104 -10.66 2.71 6.86
N VAL A 105 -10.02 2.65 5.69
CA VAL A 105 -9.05 3.65 5.23
C VAL A 105 -9.43 4.07 3.81
N LEU A 106 -9.75 5.35 3.62
CA LEU A 106 -10.07 5.92 2.32
C LEU A 106 -8.95 6.82 1.85
N LEU A 107 -8.44 6.57 0.65
CA LEU A 107 -7.30 7.30 0.07
C LEU A 107 -7.63 7.79 -1.34
N THR A 108 -7.07 8.93 -1.70
CA THR A 108 -7.08 9.45 -3.07
C THR A 108 -5.69 9.41 -3.69
N HIS A 109 -5.61 9.68 -4.97
CA HIS A 109 -4.31 9.85 -5.65
C HIS A 109 -3.50 10.99 -5.02
N ASP A 110 -4.16 12.10 -4.67
CA ASP A 110 -3.51 13.27 -4.07
C ASP A 110 -2.95 12.98 -2.69
N ASP A 111 -3.62 12.13 -1.89
CA ASP A 111 -3.11 11.69 -0.58
C ASP A 111 -1.81 10.89 -0.71
N LEU A 112 -1.61 10.23 -1.84
CA LEU A 112 -0.42 9.42 -2.10
C LEU A 112 0.66 10.17 -2.89
N ALA A 113 0.30 11.30 -3.53
CA ALA A 113 1.23 12.20 -4.22
C ALA A 113 1.80 13.27 -3.27
N ASP A 114 1.01 13.76 -2.33
CA ASP A 114 1.45 14.68 -1.28
C ASP A 114 2.29 13.96 -0.22
N ARG A 115 3.49 14.44 0.04
CA ARG A 115 4.44 13.77 0.94
C ARG A 115 3.97 13.71 2.39
N THR A 116 3.35 14.76 2.88
CA THR A 116 2.85 14.83 4.26
C THR A 116 1.71 13.83 4.46
N ARG A 117 0.75 13.82 3.51
CA ARG A 117 -0.38 12.87 3.54
C ARG A 117 0.10 11.43 3.35
N TYR A 118 1.09 11.20 2.46
CA TYR A 118 1.73 9.91 2.26
C TYR A 118 2.31 9.36 3.58
N LEU A 119 3.10 10.18 4.32
CA LEU A 119 3.67 9.76 5.61
C LEU A 119 2.59 9.51 6.66
N ASN A 120 1.54 10.34 6.72
CA ASN A 120 0.43 10.14 7.64
C ASN A 120 -0.32 8.83 7.35
N ALA A 121 -0.65 8.58 6.08
CA ALA A 121 -1.29 7.31 5.66
C ALA A 121 -0.41 6.10 5.99
N ARG A 122 0.91 6.22 5.77
CA ARG A 122 1.88 5.18 6.10
C ARG A 122 1.91 4.89 7.60
N SER A 123 2.08 5.92 8.45
CA SER A 123 2.13 5.77 9.90
C SER A 123 0.84 5.13 10.42
N THR A 124 -0.32 5.60 9.91
CA THR A 124 -1.63 5.03 10.28
C THR A 124 -1.75 3.56 9.89
N LEU A 125 -1.42 3.19 8.65
CA LEU A 125 -1.49 1.79 8.20
C LEU A 125 -0.53 0.90 8.98
N SER A 126 0.70 1.37 9.27
CA SER A 126 1.66 0.62 10.07
C SER A 126 1.14 0.39 11.49
N SER A 127 0.64 1.44 12.15
CA SER A 127 0.05 1.31 13.50
C SER A 127 -1.13 0.34 13.54
N LEU A 128 -2.02 0.36 12.53
CA LEU A 128 -3.14 -0.59 12.44
C LEU A 128 -2.64 -2.03 12.31
N LEU A 129 -1.62 -2.28 11.49
CA LEU A 129 -1.02 -3.60 11.32
C LEU A 129 -0.34 -4.09 12.61
N ASP A 130 0.37 -3.22 13.31
CA ASP A 130 1.04 -3.53 14.58
C ASP A 130 0.04 -3.82 15.71
N LEU A 131 -1.12 -3.15 15.69
CA LEU A 131 -2.26 -3.45 16.57
C LEU A 131 -3.00 -4.74 16.19
N GLY A 132 -2.59 -5.43 15.14
CA GLY A 132 -3.27 -6.64 14.65
C GLY A 132 -4.62 -6.38 13.98
N VAL A 133 -4.90 -5.15 13.58
CA VAL A 133 -6.11 -4.74 12.84
C VAL A 133 -5.91 -5.02 11.34
N VAL A 134 -6.96 -5.41 10.63
CA VAL A 134 -6.96 -5.51 9.16
C VAL A 134 -7.49 -4.20 8.55
N PRO A 135 -6.63 -3.38 7.92
CA PRO A 135 -7.11 -2.21 7.18
C PRO A 135 -7.88 -2.66 5.94
N VAL A 136 -9.10 -2.13 5.77
CA VAL A 136 -9.91 -2.25 4.55
C VAL A 136 -9.81 -0.92 3.81
N VAL A 137 -9.00 -0.91 2.76
CA VAL A 137 -8.67 0.28 1.97
C VAL A 137 -9.56 0.34 0.74
N ASN A 138 -10.03 1.52 0.40
CA ASN A 138 -10.71 1.82 -0.85
C ASN A 138 -10.37 3.25 -1.30
N GLU A 139 -10.69 3.57 -2.56
CA GLU A 139 -10.64 4.94 -3.04
C GLU A 139 -11.68 5.80 -2.31
N ASN A 140 -11.34 7.04 -1.98
CA ASN A 140 -12.28 8.03 -1.49
C ASN A 140 -13.07 8.63 -2.67
N ASP A 141 -13.97 7.82 -3.23
CA ASP A 141 -14.77 8.20 -4.38
C ASP A 141 -15.56 9.51 -4.18
N THR A 142 -15.84 9.90 -2.95
CA THR A 142 -16.65 11.09 -2.63
C THR A 142 -15.97 12.39 -3.05
N VAL A 143 -14.64 12.44 -2.99
CA VAL A 143 -13.83 13.63 -3.31
C VAL A 143 -12.96 13.42 -4.54
N ALA A 144 -12.87 12.21 -5.06
CA ALA A 144 -12.10 11.91 -6.26
C ALA A 144 -12.78 12.52 -7.49
N THR A 145 -12.04 13.27 -8.29
CA THR A 145 -12.54 13.81 -9.58
C THR A 145 -12.37 12.78 -10.69
N ALA A 146 -13.14 12.88 -11.76
CA ALA A 146 -13.06 11.96 -12.91
C ALA A 146 -11.67 11.96 -13.57
N GLU A 147 -10.92 13.04 -13.41
CA GLU A 147 -9.57 13.22 -13.97
C GLU A 147 -8.48 12.63 -13.04
N LEU A 148 -8.77 12.57 -11.73
CA LEU A 148 -7.85 12.14 -10.68
C LEU A 148 -8.21 10.79 -10.06
N CYS A 149 -9.30 10.16 -10.51
CA CYS A 149 -9.60 8.79 -10.10
C CYS A 149 -8.40 7.90 -10.38
N LEU A 150 -7.95 7.13 -9.39
CA LEU A 150 -6.94 6.09 -9.58
C LEU A 150 -7.31 5.12 -10.70
N GLY A 151 -8.53 5.24 -11.22
CA GLY A 151 -9.08 4.50 -12.36
C GLY A 151 -9.42 3.06 -12.01
N ASP A 152 -8.65 2.48 -11.10
CA ASP A 152 -8.88 1.15 -10.56
C ASP A 152 -8.14 0.95 -9.23
N ASN A 153 -8.67 0.07 -8.41
CA ASN A 153 -8.03 -0.31 -7.16
C ASN A 153 -6.77 -1.18 -7.36
N ASP A 154 -6.40 -1.54 -8.60
CA ASP A 154 -5.13 -2.22 -8.87
C ASP A 154 -3.98 -1.24 -8.61
N THR A 155 -4.08 -0.01 -9.17
CA THR A 155 -3.12 1.07 -8.92
C THR A 155 -3.06 1.46 -7.43
N LEU A 156 -4.23 1.61 -6.78
CA LEU A 156 -4.28 1.88 -5.34
C LEU A 156 -3.58 0.79 -4.53
N SER A 157 -3.78 -0.50 -4.88
CA SER A 157 -3.13 -1.61 -4.18
C SER A 157 -1.61 -1.57 -4.29
N ALA A 158 -1.07 -1.16 -5.45
CA ALA A 158 0.37 -1.00 -5.63
C ALA A 158 0.94 0.16 -4.79
N LEU A 159 0.21 1.28 -4.71
CA LEU A 159 0.61 2.42 -3.88
C LEU A 159 0.54 2.08 -2.39
N VAL A 160 -0.49 1.37 -1.95
CA VAL A 160 -0.60 0.86 -0.57
C VAL A 160 0.53 -0.11 -0.25
N ALA A 161 0.88 -1.01 -1.17
CA ALA A 161 2.01 -1.91 -0.99
C ALA A 161 3.33 -1.15 -0.78
N ASN A 162 3.53 -0.07 -1.54
CA ASN A 162 4.69 0.80 -1.37
C ASN A 162 4.67 1.53 -0.03
N LEU A 163 3.49 1.98 0.44
CA LEU A 163 3.33 2.62 1.75
C LEU A 163 3.82 1.74 2.90
N ILE A 164 3.39 0.47 2.92
CA ILE A 164 3.65 -0.45 4.03
C ILE A 164 4.90 -1.32 3.82
N ASN A 165 5.62 -1.15 2.71
CA ASN A 165 6.70 -2.04 2.26
C ASN A 165 6.24 -3.51 2.23
N ALA A 166 5.20 -3.78 1.47
CA ALA A 166 4.67 -5.13 1.34
C ALA A 166 5.63 -6.05 0.58
N ASP A 167 5.73 -7.30 1.01
CA ASP A 167 6.48 -8.34 0.30
C ASP A 167 5.73 -8.80 -0.94
N LYS A 168 4.39 -8.74 -0.91
CA LYS A 168 3.56 -9.28 -1.97
C LYS A 168 2.24 -8.53 -2.13
N ILE A 169 1.82 -8.36 -3.39
CA ILE A 169 0.44 -8.05 -3.75
C ILE A 169 -0.20 -9.30 -4.35
N VAL A 170 -1.41 -9.63 -3.92
CA VAL A 170 -2.26 -10.62 -4.58
C VAL A 170 -3.46 -9.89 -5.16
N ILE A 171 -3.56 -9.86 -6.49
CA ILE A 171 -4.69 -9.27 -7.22
C ILE A 171 -5.64 -10.40 -7.60
N LEU A 172 -6.75 -10.50 -6.87
CA LEU A 172 -7.82 -11.43 -7.19
C LEU A 172 -8.73 -10.85 -8.26
N THR A 173 -8.95 -11.62 -9.30
CA THR A 173 -9.75 -11.28 -10.48
C THR A 173 -10.60 -12.49 -10.92
N ASP A 174 -11.49 -12.31 -11.88
CA ASP A 174 -12.26 -13.38 -12.52
C ASP A 174 -11.48 -14.18 -13.59
N GLN A 175 -10.26 -13.73 -13.91
CA GLN A 175 -9.37 -14.41 -14.86
C GLN A 175 -8.36 -15.30 -14.14
N GLU A 176 -7.92 -16.38 -14.81
CA GLU A 176 -6.90 -17.29 -14.25
C GLU A 176 -5.53 -16.62 -14.02
N GLY A 177 -5.22 -15.58 -14.77
CA GLY A 177 -3.97 -14.83 -14.74
C GLY A 177 -3.73 -14.15 -16.09
N LEU A 178 -2.47 -13.83 -16.39
CA LEU A 178 -2.06 -13.30 -17.70
C LEU A 178 -1.99 -14.46 -18.70
N MET A 179 -2.72 -14.33 -19.81
CA MET A 179 -2.71 -15.30 -20.91
C MET A 179 -1.74 -14.88 -22.02
N SER A 180 -1.22 -15.84 -22.80
CA SER A 180 -0.33 -15.58 -23.93
C SER A 180 -0.99 -14.82 -25.09
N ALA A 181 -2.32 -14.85 -25.14
CA ALA A 181 -3.18 -14.10 -26.05
C ALA A 181 -4.55 -13.90 -25.42
N ASP A 182 -5.43 -13.12 -26.03
CA ASP A 182 -6.82 -12.99 -25.59
C ASP A 182 -7.58 -14.32 -25.81
N PRO A 183 -8.01 -15.01 -24.73
CA PRO A 183 -8.67 -16.32 -24.84
C PRO A 183 -10.04 -16.24 -25.54
N THR A 184 -10.61 -15.06 -25.75
CA THR A 184 -11.83 -14.89 -26.54
C THR A 184 -11.57 -14.86 -28.05
N ILE A 185 -10.30 -14.68 -28.44
CA ILE A 185 -9.86 -14.59 -29.83
C ILE A 185 -9.03 -15.83 -30.22
N ASP A 186 -8.17 -16.30 -29.31
CA ASP A 186 -7.28 -17.44 -29.53
C ASP A 186 -7.58 -18.54 -28.50
N GLU A 187 -8.22 -19.62 -28.93
CA GLU A 187 -8.55 -20.78 -28.10
C GLU A 187 -7.30 -21.52 -27.56
N ASN A 188 -6.12 -21.32 -28.18
CA ASN A 188 -4.84 -21.90 -27.74
C ASN A 188 -4.10 -21.00 -26.74
N ALA A 189 -4.70 -19.90 -26.31
CA ALA A 189 -4.10 -19.03 -25.32
C ALA A 189 -3.78 -19.82 -24.04
N SER A 190 -2.53 -19.76 -23.61
CA SER A 190 -2.03 -20.47 -22.42
C SER A 190 -1.71 -19.51 -21.28
N LEU A 191 -1.85 -19.98 -20.05
CA LEU A 191 -1.57 -19.18 -18.86
C LEU A 191 -0.06 -18.97 -18.70
N ILE A 192 0.37 -17.72 -18.60
CA ILE A 192 1.76 -17.33 -18.27
C ILE A 192 1.91 -17.47 -16.76
N ARG A 193 2.68 -18.47 -16.32
CA ARG A 193 2.86 -18.77 -14.89
C ARG A 193 3.75 -17.78 -14.16
N SER A 194 4.75 -17.23 -14.85
CA SER A 194 5.70 -16.30 -14.25
C SER A 194 6.26 -15.32 -15.27
N GLY A 195 6.67 -14.15 -14.78
CA GLY A 195 7.32 -13.11 -15.58
C GLY A 195 8.02 -12.09 -14.70
N ASN A 196 8.68 -11.14 -15.35
CA ASN A 196 9.27 -9.99 -14.69
C ASN A 196 8.28 -8.84 -14.75
N ALA A 197 7.95 -8.23 -13.60
CA ALA A 197 7.03 -7.11 -13.54
C ALA A 197 7.50 -5.86 -14.34
N ASN A 198 8.79 -5.75 -14.64
CA ASN A 198 9.37 -4.67 -15.45
C ASN A 198 9.48 -5.00 -16.94
N ASP A 199 9.02 -6.18 -17.38
CA ASP A 199 9.02 -6.56 -18.78
C ASP A 199 7.85 -5.92 -19.52
N ASP A 200 8.16 -4.90 -20.33
CA ASP A 200 7.16 -4.18 -21.11
C ASP A 200 6.51 -5.04 -22.21
N SER A 201 7.12 -6.15 -22.60
CA SER A 201 6.53 -7.07 -23.58
C SER A 201 5.24 -7.72 -23.08
N LEU A 202 5.10 -7.91 -21.75
CA LEU A 202 3.89 -8.44 -21.13
C LEU A 202 2.68 -7.53 -21.33
N MET A 203 2.89 -6.21 -21.45
CA MET A 203 1.81 -5.24 -21.73
C MET A 203 1.19 -5.44 -23.12
N LEU A 204 1.94 -6.01 -24.07
CA LEU A 204 1.45 -6.29 -25.41
C LEU A 204 0.47 -7.47 -25.43
N LEU A 205 0.60 -8.39 -24.47
CA LEU A 205 -0.26 -9.58 -24.34
C LEU A 205 -1.61 -9.25 -23.69
N ALA A 206 -1.67 -8.13 -22.97
CA ALA A 206 -2.90 -7.68 -22.33
C ALA A 206 -3.84 -7.07 -23.41
N GLY A 207 -4.88 -7.79 -23.77
CA GLY A 207 -5.90 -7.36 -24.72
C GLY A 207 -6.61 -6.06 -24.34
N ALA A 208 -7.60 -5.64 -25.12
CA ALA A 208 -8.27 -4.34 -24.99
C ALA A 208 -9.17 -4.16 -23.73
N GLY A 209 -9.21 -5.13 -22.82
CA GLY A 209 -10.02 -5.08 -21.58
C GLY A 209 -11.48 -5.52 -21.78
N GLY A 210 -12.04 -6.22 -20.79
CA GLY A 210 -13.43 -6.70 -20.82
C GLY A 210 -14.47 -5.58 -20.60
N ALA A 211 -15.70 -5.83 -21.01
CA ALA A 211 -16.82 -4.88 -20.98
C ALA A 211 -17.31 -4.49 -19.56
N PHE A 212 -16.96 -5.24 -18.52
CA PHE A 212 -17.48 -5.07 -17.16
C PHE A 212 -16.37 -4.64 -16.18
N GLY A 213 -15.88 -3.43 -16.24
CA GLY A 213 -14.96 -2.87 -15.25
C GLY A 213 -13.89 -1.95 -15.84
N ARG A 214 -13.49 -0.93 -15.08
CA ARG A 214 -12.40 0.01 -15.45
C ARG A 214 -11.01 -0.63 -15.37
N GLY A 215 -10.86 -1.85 -14.82
CA GLY A 215 -9.60 -2.55 -14.59
C GLY A 215 -9.44 -3.80 -15.46
N GLY A 216 -8.75 -3.70 -16.60
CA GLY A 216 -8.35 -4.83 -17.44
C GLY A 216 -7.01 -5.44 -17.00
N MET A 217 -6.49 -6.42 -17.76
CA MET A 217 -5.17 -6.99 -17.50
C MET A 217 -4.06 -5.93 -17.56
N LYS A 218 -4.19 -4.90 -18.43
CA LYS A 218 -3.24 -3.78 -18.52
C LYS A 218 -3.08 -3.02 -17.20
N THR A 219 -4.17 -2.77 -16.46
CA THR A 219 -4.09 -2.08 -15.17
C THR A 219 -3.38 -2.93 -14.12
N LYS A 220 -3.60 -4.26 -14.13
CA LYS A 220 -2.94 -5.20 -13.23
C LYS A 220 -1.44 -5.29 -13.49
N LEU A 221 -1.04 -5.31 -14.76
CA LEU A 221 0.38 -5.27 -15.15
C LEU A 221 1.03 -3.93 -14.79
N ALA A 222 0.33 -2.80 -15.00
CA ALA A 222 0.81 -1.48 -14.59
C ALA A 222 0.97 -1.37 -13.07
N ALA A 223 0.03 -1.94 -12.30
CA ALA A 223 0.12 -2.03 -10.86
C ALA A 223 1.31 -2.89 -10.41
N ALA A 224 1.51 -4.05 -11.03
CA ALA A 224 2.66 -4.92 -10.77
C ALA A 224 3.99 -4.21 -11.05
N LYS A 225 4.10 -3.50 -12.19
CA LYS A 225 5.29 -2.70 -12.53
C LYS A 225 5.54 -1.59 -11.50
N ARG A 226 4.48 -0.95 -11.00
CA ARG A 226 4.58 0.08 -9.95
C ARG A 226 5.02 -0.51 -8.63
N ALA A 227 4.47 -1.64 -8.21
CA ALA A 227 4.83 -2.35 -6.99
C ALA A 227 6.29 -2.85 -7.01
N ALA A 228 6.74 -3.33 -8.16
CA ALA A 228 8.11 -3.79 -8.37
C ALA A 228 9.17 -2.71 -8.11
N ARG A 229 8.82 -1.42 -8.24
CA ARG A 229 9.73 -0.30 -7.89
C ARG A 229 10.12 -0.30 -6.41
N SER A 230 9.30 -0.89 -5.54
CA SER A 230 9.59 -1.07 -4.11
C SER A 230 10.01 -2.49 -3.76
N GLY A 231 10.27 -3.33 -4.77
CA GLY A 231 10.67 -4.72 -4.59
C GLY A 231 9.52 -5.67 -4.21
N THR A 232 8.28 -5.26 -4.41
CA THR A 232 7.09 -6.05 -4.10
C THR A 232 6.74 -6.98 -5.27
N ASP A 233 6.69 -8.29 -5.02
CA ASP A 233 6.18 -9.28 -5.97
C ASP A 233 4.66 -9.15 -6.14
N THR A 234 4.15 -9.44 -7.34
CA THR A 234 2.70 -9.44 -7.61
C THR A 234 2.25 -10.81 -8.09
N VAL A 235 1.11 -11.29 -7.58
CA VAL A 235 0.40 -12.47 -8.08
C VAL A 235 -0.97 -12.05 -8.58
N ILE A 236 -1.29 -12.38 -9.83
CA ILE A 236 -2.62 -12.19 -10.43
C ILE A 236 -3.27 -13.57 -10.52
N ALA A 237 -4.42 -13.75 -9.87
CA ALA A 237 -5.05 -15.08 -9.78
C ALA A 237 -6.57 -14.99 -9.78
N ASN A 238 -7.21 -16.11 -10.15
CA ASN A 238 -8.66 -16.25 -10.07
C ASN A 238 -9.11 -16.35 -8.61
N GLY A 239 -9.85 -15.31 -8.14
CA GLY A 239 -10.34 -15.24 -6.77
C GLY A 239 -11.44 -16.25 -6.44
N ARG A 240 -12.02 -16.91 -7.43
CA ARG A 240 -13.03 -17.98 -7.23
C ARG A 240 -12.38 -19.36 -7.04
N GLN A 241 -11.06 -19.47 -7.24
CA GLN A 241 -10.35 -20.72 -7.00
C GLN A 241 -10.33 -21.02 -5.49
N PRO A 242 -10.68 -22.24 -5.06
CA PRO A 242 -10.65 -22.62 -3.65
C PRO A 242 -9.25 -22.45 -3.05
N GLU A 243 -9.19 -21.89 -1.84
CA GLU A 243 -7.95 -21.70 -1.07
C GLU A 243 -6.86 -20.89 -1.81
N VAL A 244 -7.25 -20.00 -2.73
CA VAL A 244 -6.30 -19.29 -3.59
C VAL A 244 -5.21 -18.55 -2.79
N LEU A 245 -5.55 -17.86 -1.71
CA LEU A 245 -4.58 -17.11 -0.91
C LEU A 245 -3.65 -18.03 -0.12
N THR A 246 -4.18 -19.09 0.50
CA THR A 246 -3.40 -20.05 1.29
C THR A 246 -2.48 -20.87 0.41
N LYS A 247 -2.91 -21.26 -0.78
CA LYS A 247 -2.08 -21.94 -1.79
C LYS A 247 -0.93 -21.06 -2.25
N ILE A 248 -1.19 -19.77 -2.54
CA ILE A 248 -0.12 -18.79 -2.88
C ILE A 248 0.89 -18.66 -1.74
N LEU A 249 0.42 -18.65 -0.47
CA LEU A 249 1.33 -18.57 0.69
C LEU A 249 2.21 -19.83 0.81
N ARG A 250 1.67 -21.00 0.52
CA ARG A 250 2.41 -22.28 0.50
C ARG A 250 3.39 -22.39 -0.67
N GLY A 251 3.38 -21.41 -1.60
CA GLY A 251 4.29 -21.39 -2.76
C GLY A 251 3.78 -22.20 -3.96
N GLU A 252 2.51 -22.60 -3.96
CA GLU A 252 1.92 -23.26 -5.10
C GLU A 252 1.85 -22.33 -6.32
N SER A 253 2.01 -22.90 -7.52
CA SER A 253 1.98 -22.14 -8.77
C SER A 253 0.53 -21.83 -9.18
N ILE A 254 -0.02 -20.77 -8.58
CA ILE A 254 -1.37 -20.28 -8.82
C ILE A 254 -1.30 -18.97 -9.61
N GLY A 255 -2.09 -18.85 -10.67
CA GLY A 255 -2.15 -17.65 -11.48
C GLY A 255 -0.84 -17.30 -12.17
N THR A 256 -0.57 -16.00 -12.29
CA THR A 256 0.66 -15.42 -12.84
C THR A 256 1.44 -14.72 -11.74
N LYS A 257 2.65 -15.17 -11.48
CA LYS A 257 3.60 -14.49 -10.59
C LYS A 257 4.47 -13.52 -11.39
N LEU A 258 4.45 -12.26 -11.01
CA LEU A 258 5.29 -11.20 -11.57
C LEU A 258 6.30 -10.78 -10.51
N SER A 259 7.56 -11.13 -10.73
CA SER A 259 8.63 -10.86 -9.76
C SER A 259 9.21 -9.48 -9.93
N ALA A 260 9.52 -8.82 -8.81
CA ALA A 260 10.34 -7.62 -8.79
C ALA A 260 11.82 -8.01 -8.93
N ASN A 261 12.57 -7.37 -9.85
CA ASN A 261 13.97 -7.72 -10.09
C ASN A 261 14.96 -7.10 -9.10
N SER A 262 14.48 -6.33 -8.13
CA SER A 262 15.31 -5.62 -7.16
C SER A 262 14.90 -5.97 -5.75
N GLU A 263 15.89 -6.09 -4.87
CA GLU A 263 15.66 -6.10 -3.42
C GLU A 263 14.85 -4.85 -3.02
N PRO A 264 13.83 -4.96 -2.15
CA PRO A 264 12.97 -3.83 -1.74
C PRO A 264 13.78 -2.62 -1.27
N VAL A 265 14.83 -2.86 -0.53
CA VAL A 265 15.75 -1.82 -0.02
C VAL A 265 16.45 -1.07 -1.16
N THR A 266 16.87 -1.75 -2.23
CA THR A 266 17.58 -1.15 -3.37
C THR A 266 16.67 -0.26 -4.22
N ALA A 267 15.46 -0.71 -4.49
CA ALA A 267 14.49 0.05 -5.27
C ALA A 267 14.10 1.37 -4.60
N ARG A 268 13.91 1.33 -3.27
CA ARG A 268 13.58 2.52 -2.48
C ARG A 268 14.76 3.49 -2.37
N LYS A 269 15.96 2.95 -2.19
CA LYS A 269 17.19 3.74 -2.20
C LYS A 269 17.35 4.52 -3.51
N GLN A 270 17.10 3.89 -4.65
CA GLN A 270 17.12 4.54 -5.95
C GLN A 270 16.07 5.66 -6.06
N TRP A 271 14.85 5.46 -5.51
CA TRP A 271 13.82 6.49 -5.53
C TRP A 271 14.18 7.70 -4.66
N LEU A 272 14.70 7.51 -3.43
CA LEU A 272 15.17 8.59 -2.55
C LEU A 272 16.43 9.28 -3.10
N ALA A 273 17.30 8.54 -3.80
CA ALA A 273 18.51 9.09 -4.42
C ALA A 273 18.24 9.84 -5.74
N SER A 274 17.14 9.52 -6.43
CA SER A 274 16.84 10.08 -7.76
C SER A 274 16.14 11.44 -7.69
N GLY A 275 16.94 12.52 -7.69
CA GLY A 275 16.50 13.85 -8.15
C GLY A 275 15.67 14.69 -7.19
N ILE A 276 15.51 14.32 -5.93
CA ILE A 276 14.82 15.14 -4.93
C ILE A 276 15.82 16.17 -4.35
N ILE A 277 15.50 17.46 -4.46
CA ILE A 277 16.30 18.52 -3.85
C ILE A 277 16.07 18.48 -2.33
N ALA A 278 17.15 18.35 -1.55
CA ALA A 278 17.09 18.48 -0.10
C ALA A 278 16.68 19.89 0.30
N LYS A 279 15.81 19.98 1.30
CA LYS A 279 15.28 21.25 1.83
C LYS A 279 15.99 21.71 3.10
N GLY A 280 16.81 20.85 3.68
CA GLY A 280 17.57 21.14 4.88
C GLY A 280 18.63 20.10 5.18
N GLU A 281 19.38 20.36 6.25
CA GLU A 281 20.49 19.55 6.70
C GLU A 281 20.38 19.29 8.21
N ILE A 282 20.80 18.11 8.63
CA ILE A 282 20.84 17.69 10.03
C ILE A 282 22.25 17.20 10.34
N VAL A 283 22.93 17.81 11.30
CA VAL A 283 24.21 17.31 11.80
C VAL A 283 23.94 16.37 12.98
N VAL A 284 24.52 15.16 12.92
CA VAL A 284 24.33 14.14 13.94
C VAL A 284 25.60 13.85 14.71
N ASP A 285 25.46 13.34 15.94
CA ASP A 285 26.60 12.92 16.76
C ASP A 285 27.16 11.53 16.33
N GLY A 286 28.29 11.14 16.93
CA GLY A 286 28.92 9.85 16.62
C GLY A 286 28.10 8.63 17.10
N GLY A 287 27.17 8.78 18.03
CA GLY A 287 26.25 7.75 18.46
C GLY A 287 25.17 7.49 17.41
N ALA A 288 24.54 8.58 16.93
CA ALA A 288 23.55 8.52 15.86
C ALA A 288 24.19 8.06 14.54
N GLN A 289 25.41 8.53 14.22
CA GLN A 289 26.13 8.02 13.04
C GLN A 289 26.28 6.50 13.08
N ARG A 290 26.74 5.92 14.18
CA ARG A 290 26.85 4.45 14.33
C ARG A 290 25.49 3.77 14.24
N ALA A 291 24.47 4.32 14.86
CA ALA A 291 23.11 3.78 14.81
C ALA A 291 22.56 3.73 13.37
N LEU A 292 22.79 4.78 12.57
CA LEU A 292 22.36 4.87 11.18
C LEU A 292 23.16 3.95 10.28
N VAL A 293 24.51 4.06 10.31
CA VAL A 293 25.40 3.43 9.32
C VAL A 293 25.62 1.95 9.65
N ASP A 294 25.94 1.62 10.91
CA ASP A 294 26.35 0.27 11.27
C ASP A 294 25.17 -0.62 11.71
N LEU A 295 24.15 -0.02 12.33
CA LEU A 295 23.02 -0.75 12.89
C LEU A 295 21.72 -0.63 12.09
N GLY A 296 21.69 0.22 11.05
CA GLY A 296 20.51 0.43 10.19
C GLY A 296 19.27 0.89 10.98
N LYS A 297 19.46 1.73 12.01
CA LYS A 297 18.38 2.26 12.87
C LYS A 297 17.82 3.57 12.32
N SER A 298 16.70 4.01 12.89
CA SER A 298 16.10 5.33 12.65
C SER A 298 16.93 6.45 13.27
N LEU A 299 16.82 7.68 12.74
CA LEU A 299 17.38 8.87 13.38
C LEU A 299 16.45 9.36 14.47
N LEU A 300 16.91 9.34 15.72
CA LEU A 300 16.22 9.91 16.86
C LEU A 300 16.73 11.33 17.15
N ALA A 301 15.91 12.17 17.78
CA ALA A 301 16.29 13.55 18.09
C ALA A 301 17.46 13.65 19.07
N VAL A 302 17.63 12.67 19.98
CA VAL A 302 18.73 12.65 20.93
C VAL A 302 20.11 12.68 20.27
N GLY A 303 20.22 12.17 19.03
CA GLY A 303 21.47 12.16 18.26
C GLY A 303 21.66 13.38 17.36
N ILE A 304 20.77 14.38 17.39
CA ILE A 304 20.85 15.58 16.56
C ILE A 304 21.61 16.66 17.31
N LYS A 305 22.60 17.27 16.64
CA LYS A 305 23.38 18.41 17.13
C LYS A 305 22.89 19.73 16.55
N GLU A 306 22.67 19.75 15.23
CA GLU A 306 22.29 20.97 14.50
C GLU A 306 21.23 20.65 13.45
N VAL A 307 20.34 21.61 13.22
CA VAL A 307 19.30 21.56 12.18
C VAL A 307 19.38 22.86 11.39
N SER A 308 19.46 22.79 10.07
CA SER A 308 19.49 23.94 9.17
C SER A 308 18.55 23.78 7.97
N GLY A 309 18.19 24.92 7.35
CA GLY A 309 17.23 24.96 6.26
C GLY A 309 15.78 25.09 6.73
N GLN A 310 14.87 25.17 5.75
CA GLN A 310 13.42 25.22 5.99
C GLN A 310 12.75 24.06 5.31
N PHE A 311 12.22 23.15 6.09
CA PHE A 311 11.56 21.95 5.63
C PHE A 311 10.30 21.65 6.44
N VAL A 312 9.38 20.96 5.83
CA VAL A 312 8.15 20.45 6.47
C VAL A 312 8.18 18.92 6.50
N ARG A 313 7.27 18.32 7.25
CA ARG A 313 7.10 16.85 7.30
C ARG A 313 7.02 16.28 5.87
N GLY A 314 7.83 15.25 5.60
CA GLY A 314 7.93 14.61 4.29
C GLY A 314 8.95 15.22 3.33
N ASP A 315 9.57 16.33 3.68
CA ASP A 315 10.68 16.85 2.88
C ASP A 315 11.95 16.00 3.06
N LEU A 316 12.80 16.00 2.02
CA LEU A 316 14.11 15.37 2.06
C LEU A 316 15.10 16.27 2.76
N VAL A 317 15.84 15.70 3.71
CA VAL A 317 17.01 16.35 4.33
C VAL A 317 18.25 15.48 4.18
N VAL A 318 19.43 16.12 4.26
CA VAL A 318 20.74 15.44 4.27
C VAL A 318 21.25 15.37 5.71
N CYS A 319 21.75 14.23 6.10
CA CYS A 319 22.40 14.02 7.40
C CYS A 319 23.92 14.03 7.24
N PHE A 320 24.59 14.88 8.01
CA PHE A 320 26.04 15.02 8.07
C PHE A 320 26.57 14.57 9.43
N ASN A 321 27.77 14.05 9.44
CA ASN A 321 28.51 13.83 10.69
C ASN A 321 29.21 15.11 11.15
N ASP A 322 29.87 15.05 12.32
CA ASP A 322 30.65 16.19 12.90
C ASP A 322 31.78 16.70 12.00
N GLN A 323 32.19 15.94 11.01
CA GLN A 323 33.26 16.29 10.05
C GLN A 323 32.70 16.90 8.77
N GLY A 324 31.39 17.11 8.68
CA GLY A 324 30.73 17.63 7.47
C GLY A 324 30.64 16.62 6.33
N ILE A 325 30.80 15.32 6.62
CA ILE A 325 30.65 14.25 5.62
C ILE A 325 29.18 13.82 5.61
N GLU A 326 28.60 13.78 4.42
CA GLU A 326 27.27 13.23 4.22
C GLU A 326 27.27 11.74 4.58
N ILE A 327 26.35 11.30 5.45
CA ILE A 327 26.21 9.92 5.88
C ILE A 327 24.89 9.29 5.47
N ALA A 328 23.86 10.11 5.29
CA ALA A 328 22.55 9.64 4.92
C ALA A 328 21.67 10.76 4.34
N ARG A 329 20.57 10.37 3.68
CA ARG A 329 19.45 11.24 3.29
C ARG A 329 18.14 10.59 3.70
N GLY A 330 17.15 11.41 4.07
CA GLY A 330 15.85 10.83 4.45
C GLY A 330 14.71 11.83 4.49
N LEU A 331 13.48 11.27 4.52
CA LEU A 331 12.26 12.07 4.69
C LEU A 331 11.99 12.28 6.18
N VAL A 332 11.84 13.54 6.57
CA VAL A 332 11.64 13.93 7.97
C VAL A 332 10.20 13.76 8.43
N ASN A 333 10.02 13.38 9.68
CA ASN A 333 8.71 13.28 10.34
C ASN A 333 8.25 14.58 11.01
N TYR A 334 9.16 15.55 11.18
CA TYR A 334 8.92 16.84 11.85
C TYR A 334 9.37 17.98 10.95
N ASN A 335 8.77 19.17 11.10
CA ASN A 335 9.24 20.35 10.41
C ASN A 335 10.55 20.87 11.03
N SER A 336 11.22 21.82 10.37
CA SER A 336 12.53 22.34 10.80
C SER A 336 12.50 22.97 12.19
N SER A 337 11.42 23.68 12.55
CA SER A 337 11.26 24.31 13.87
C SER A 337 11.09 23.28 14.98
N GLU A 338 10.27 22.25 14.74
CA GLU A 338 10.06 21.13 15.66
C GLU A 338 11.33 20.29 15.83
N ALA A 339 12.00 19.95 14.73
CA ALA A 339 13.25 19.20 14.76
C ALA A 339 14.33 19.93 15.55
N LEU A 340 14.39 21.27 15.44
CA LEU A 340 15.31 22.11 16.21
C LEU A 340 14.97 22.09 17.71
N GLN A 341 13.68 22.16 18.08
CA GLN A 341 13.25 22.10 19.48
C GLN A 341 13.50 20.74 20.11
N LEU A 342 13.37 19.67 19.33
CA LEU A 342 13.57 18.30 19.78
C LEU A 342 15.04 17.88 19.81
N ALA A 343 15.95 18.60 19.12
CA ALA A 343 17.36 18.24 19.05
C ALA A 343 17.97 17.99 20.44
N GLY A 344 18.58 16.82 20.62
CA GLY A 344 19.18 16.39 21.89
C GLY A 344 18.19 15.85 22.92
N THR A 345 16.89 15.81 22.66
CA THR A 345 15.87 15.27 23.57
C THR A 345 15.55 13.79 23.29
N THR A 346 15.04 13.08 24.30
CA THR A 346 14.53 11.72 24.13
C THR A 346 13.06 11.72 23.67
N SER A 347 12.60 10.65 23.03
CA SER A 347 11.21 10.58 22.51
C SER A 347 10.14 10.66 23.61
N ASP A 348 10.46 10.39 24.85
CA ASP A 348 9.54 10.54 25.98
C ASP A 348 9.31 12.02 26.35
N GLU A 349 10.21 12.90 25.97
CA GLU A 349 10.12 14.35 26.23
C GLU A 349 9.34 15.11 25.16
N TYR A 350 9.04 14.49 24.02
CA TYR A 350 8.39 15.18 22.87
C TYR A 350 7.05 15.82 23.25
N LEU A 351 6.24 15.14 24.07
CA LEU A 351 4.96 15.69 24.53
C LEU A 351 5.15 16.98 25.34
N SER A 352 6.19 17.06 26.15
CA SER A 352 6.48 18.25 26.98
C SER A 352 7.07 19.40 26.16
N VAL A 353 7.82 19.10 25.11
CA VAL A 353 8.49 20.09 24.25
C VAL A 353 7.52 20.66 23.20
N LEU A 354 6.77 19.82 22.54
CA LEU A 354 5.90 20.21 21.41
C LEU A 354 4.41 20.36 21.79
N GLY A 355 4.00 19.87 22.97
CA GLY A 355 2.60 19.80 23.35
C GLY A 355 1.83 18.61 22.72
N TYR A 356 2.49 17.81 21.90
CA TYR A 356 1.97 16.57 21.33
C TYR A 356 3.10 15.56 21.13
N LYS A 357 2.77 14.27 21.02
CA LYS A 357 3.71 13.20 20.66
C LYS A 357 3.34 12.67 19.28
N GLY A 358 4.24 12.89 18.32
CA GLY A 358 4.18 12.33 16.97
C GLY A 358 4.95 11.02 16.87
N ASP A 359 5.68 10.83 15.77
CA ASP A 359 6.58 9.68 15.58
C ASP A 359 7.78 9.81 16.56
N ASP A 360 8.30 8.68 17.05
CA ASP A 360 9.46 8.69 17.96
C ASP A 360 10.76 9.09 17.23
N GLU A 361 10.80 8.96 15.91
CA GLU A 361 11.96 9.23 15.08
C GLU A 361 11.82 10.55 14.32
N ILE A 362 12.91 11.25 14.16
CA ILE A 362 13.01 12.39 13.22
C ILE A 362 13.01 11.87 11.77
N ILE A 363 13.73 10.76 11.51
CA ILE A 363 13.69 10.06 10.22
C ILE A 363 13.61 8.56 10.50
N HIS A 364 12.53 7.94 10.06
CA HIS A 364 12.39 6.50 10.17
C HIS A 364 13.39 5.79 9.24
N ARG A 365 14.00 4.68 9.70
CA ARG A 365 15.00 3.90 8.95
C ARG A 365 14.55 3.55 7.53
N ASP A 366 13.28 3.26 7.37
CA ASP A 366 12.69 2.96 6.08
C ASP A 366 12.54 4.20 5.17
N ASN A 367 12.65 5.40 5.67
CA ASN A 367 12.65 6.66 4.93
C ASN A 367 14.06 7.23 4.77
N LEU A 368 15.11 6.44 5.06
CA LEU A 368 16.49 6.86 5.10
C LEU A 368 17.33 6.00 4.14
N VAL A 369 18.27 6.65 3.48
CA VAL A 369 19.27 6.03 2.58
C VAL A 369 20.64 6.49 3.04
N LEU A 370 21.58 5.56 3.17
CA LEU A 370 22.97 5.86 3.44
C LEU A 370 23.64 6.44 2.19
N ALA A 371 24.58 7.35 2.38
CA ALA A 371 25.36 7.99 1.32
C ALA A 371 26.30 7.00 0.61
#